data_9274cd28981780352e51591e4d0d0e5d
#
_entry.id   9274cd28981780352e51591e4d0d0e5d
#
_cell.length_a   1.000
_cell.length_b   1.000
_cell.length_c   1.000
_cell.angle_alpha   90.00
_cell.angle_beta   90.00
_cell.angle_gamma   90.00
#
_symmetry.space_group_name_H-M   'P 1'
#
loop_
_entity.id
_entity.type
_entity.pdbx_description
1 polymer ?
#
loop_
_entity_poly.entity_id
_entity_poly.type
_entity_poly.pdbx_seq_one_letter_code
_entity_poly.pdbx_strand_id
1 'polypeptide(L)'
;IRDRIHEYQGKEILSRFGVPVPRGIPAFTVEEAVAAAEKLGGPVWVVKAQIHAGGRGKGGGVKVAKSLDDVKRLASDILGMQLKTHQTGPEGQKVRRLYIEDGADIQKEYYVSVVTDRGTQKIAFIASSEGGMDIEEVAHSTPEKIKKVFVDPLAGLTDAQAKELADGIGMPADSTAQAVDIFKKLYQCY
;
A
#
# COMPACT_ATOMS: atom_id res chain seq x y z
N ILE A 1 -8.59 -1.38 -21.81
CA ILE A 1 -9.23 -1.08 -20.51
C ILE A 1 -8.15 -1.33 -19.46
N ARG A 2 -7.72 -0.30 -18.77
CA ARG A 2 -6.82 -0.45 -17.61
C ARG A 2 -7.71 -0.79 -16.43
N ASP A 3 -7.80 -2.05 -16.08
CA ASP A 3 -8.49 -2.47 -14.87
C ASP A 3 -7.72 -1.95 -13.67
N ARG A 4 -8.34 -1.04 -12.94
CA ARG A 4 -7.79 -0.51 -11.69
C ARG A 4 -8.47 -1.23 -10.54
N ILE A 5 -7.66 -1.74 -9.61
CA ILE A 5 -8.17 -2.36 -8.39
C ILE A 5 -8.02 -1.39 -7.20
N HIS A 6 -8.88 -1.55 -6.21
CA HIS A 6 -8.76 -0.85 -4.94
C HIS A 6 -7.72 -1.51 -4.04
N GLU A 7 -7.24 -0.76 -3.05
CA GLU A 7 -6.27 -1.26 -2.05
C GLU A 7 -6.71 -2.58 -1.41
N TYR A 8 -7.97 -2.70 -0.98
CA TYR A 8 -8.46 -3.90 -0.32
C TYR A 8 -8.42 -5.13 -1.25
N GLN A 9 -8.69 -4.93 -2.54
CA GLN A 9 -8.61 -5.99 -3.54
C GLN A 9 -7.15 -6.40 -3.80
N GLY A 10 -6.24 -5.43 -3.87
CA GLY A 10 -4.80 -5.68 -3.99
C GLY A 10 -4.26 -6.45 -2.79
N LYS A 11 -4.66 -6.08 -1.58
CA LYS A 11 -4.26 -6.79 -0.36
C LYS A 11 -4.78 -8.22 -0.30
N GLU A 12 -6.00 -8.46 -0.78
CA GLU A 12 -6.55 -9.81 -0.89
C GLU A 12 -5.69 -10.68 -1.83
N ILE A 13 -5.31 -10.15 -2.98
CA ILE A 13 -4.44 -10.85 -3.93
C ILE A 13 -3.06 -11.11 -3.30
N LEU A 14 -2.43 -10.11 -2.72
CA LEU A 14 -1.13 -10.24 -2.04
C LEU A 14 -1.18 -11.31 -0.94
N SER A 15 -2.24 -11.34 -0.16
CA SER A 15 -2.44 -12.34 0.89
C SER A 15 -2.51 -13.77 0.31
N ARG A 16 -3.16 -13.95 -0.82
CA ARG A 16 -3.21 -15.25 -1.53
C ARG A 16 -1.83 -15.72 -1.99
N PHE A 17 -0.93 -14.81 -2.30
CA PHE A 17 0.47 -15.11 -2.63
C PHE A 17 1.37 -15.24 -1.40
N GLY A 18 0.81 -15.16 -0.20
CA GLY A 18 1.54 -15.31 1.04
C GLY A 18 2.29 -14.08 1.51
N VAL A 19 2.01 -12.91 0.93
CA VAL A 19 2.55 -11.63 1.41
C VAL A 19 1.82 -11.24 2.69
N PRO A 20 2.52 -10.98 3.81
CA PRO A 20 1.87 -10.50 5.02
C PRO A 20 1.19 -9.15 4.80
N VAL A 21 -0.08 -9.06 5.14
CA VAL A 21 -0.87 -7.82 5.09
C VAL A 21 -1.62 -7.65 6.41
N PRO A 22 -1.87 -6.42 6.86
CA PRO A 22 -2.75 -6.19 8.01
C PRO A 22 -4.14 -6.74 7.73
N ARG A 23 -4.81 -7.26 8.76
CA ARG A 23 -6.21 -7.69 8.63
C ARG A 23 -7.08 -6.49 8.31
N GLY A 24 -8.03 -6.67 7.42
CA GLY A 24 -8.96 -5.62 7.05
C GLY A 24 -10.23 -6.18 6.43
N ILE A 25 -11.29 -5.37 6.45
CA ILE A 25 -12.61 -5.72 5.93
C ILE A 25 -13.16 -4.52 5.16
N PRO A 26 -13.59 -4.69 3.90
CA PRO A 26 -14.25 -3.62 3.17
C PRO A 26 -15.65 -3.34 3.74
N ALA A 27 -16.08 -2.09 3.66
CA ALA A 27 -17.39 -1.64 4.11
C ALA A 27 -18.00 -0.65 3.12
N PHE A 28 -19.27 -0.83 2.81
CA PHE A 28 -20.01 -0.02 1.84
C PHE A 28 -21.02 0.91 2.51
N THR A 29 -21.24 0.72 3.80
CA THR A 29 -22.08 1.55 4.64
C THR A 29 -21.38 1.84 5.97
N VAL A 30 -21.88 2.84 6.70
CA VAL A 30 -21.36 3.16 8.04
C VAL A 30 -21.58 1.98 9.01
N GLU A 31 -22.73 1.34 8.93
CA GLU A 31 -23.07 0.17 9.74
C GLU A 31 -22.12 -1.00 9.48
N GLU A 32 -21.81 -1.26 8.21
CA GLU A 32 -20.81 -2.27 7.83
C GLU A 32 -19.41 -1.93 8.34
N ALA A 33 -19.04 -0.64 8.36
CA ALA A 33 -17.76 -0.20 8.90
C ALA A 33 -17.64 -0.47 10.40
N VAL A 34 -18.68 -0.21 11.15
CA VAL A 34 -18.73 -0.50 12.61
C VAL A 34 -18.69 -2.02 12.86
N ALA A 35 -19.48 -2.79 12.11
CA ALA A 35 -19.46 -4.26 12.19
C ALA A 35 -18.09 -4.84 11.84
N ALA A 36 -17.40 -4.30 10.84
CA ALA A 36 -16.04 -4.68 10.48
C ALA A 36 -15.05 -4.41 11.62
N ALA A 37 -15.14 -3.24 12.25
CA ALA A 37 -14.30 -2.88 13.38
C ALA A 37 -14.52 -3.80 14.58
N GLU A 38 -15.77 -4.13 14.90
CA GLU A 38 -16.09 -5.10 15.96
C GLU A 38 -15.48 -6.47 15.68
N LYS A 39 -15.59 -6.94 14.46
CA LYS A 39 -15.02 -8.22 14.03
C LYS A 39 -13.50 -8.25 14.11
N LEU A 40 -12.83 -7.17 13.76
CA LEU A 40 -11.36 -7.03 13.86
C LEU A 40 -10.89 -6.95 15.32
N GLY A 41 -11.69 -6.37 16.21
CA GLY A 41 -11.47 -6.36 17.65
C GLY A 41 -10.79 -5.10 18.18
N GLY A 42 -9.93 -4.45 17.45
CA GLY A 42 -9.20 -3.28 17.91
C GLY A 42 -8.08 -3.58 18.92
N PRO A 43 -7.67 -2.63 19.74
CA PRO A 43 -8.34 -1.36 20.12
C PRO A 43 -8.16 -0.18 19.15
N VAL A 44 -7.33 -0.33 18.13
CA VAL A 44 -7.05 0.73 17.15
C VAL A 44 -7.37 0.22 15.75
N TRP A 45 -8.08 1.05 14.99
CA TRP A 45 -8.43 0.79 13.59
C TRP A 45 -7.98 1.93 12.70
N VAL A 46 -7.86 1.65 11.42
CA VAL A 46 -7.67 2.68 10.39
C VAL A 46 -8.86 2.64 9.45
N VAL A 47 -9.51 3.78 9.28
CA VAL A 47 -10.63 3.95 8.34
C VAL A 47 -10.07 4.54 7.06
N LYS A 48 -10.14 3.79 5.96
CA LYS A 48 -9.48 4.14 4.70
C LYS A 48 -10.48 4.27 3.56
N ALA A 49 -10.54 5.46 2.96
CA ALA A 49 -11.27 5.66 1.71
C ALA A 49 -10.68 4.77 0.62
N GLN A 50 -11.55 4.18 -0.18
CA GLN A 50 -11.15 3.37 -1.33
C GLN A 50 -11.51 4.12 -2.62
N ILE A 51 -10.50 4.71 -3.27
CA ILE A 51 -10.59 5.35 -4.58
C ILE A 51 -9.43 4.88 -5.44
N HIS A 52 -9.52 5.07 -6.74
CA HIS A 52 -8.46 4.71 -7.70
C HIS A 52 -7.41 5.83 -7.82
N ALA A 53 -6.87 6.26 -6.67
CA ALA A 53 -5.82 7.27 -6.61
C ALA A 53 -4.96 7.09 -5.35
N GLY A 54 -3.70 7.48 -5.43
CA GLY A 54 -2.80 7.62 -4.30
C GLY A 54 -2.98 8.96 -3.57
N GLY A 55 -2.22 9.18 -2.50
CA GLY A 55 -2.26 10.43 -1.74
C GLY A 55 -3.48 10.59 -0.83
N ARG A 56 -4.24 9.54 -0.60
CA ARG A 56 -5.48 9.55 0.19
C ARG A 56 -5.29 10.08 1.62
N GLY A 57 -4.15 9.76 2.23
CA GLY A 57 -3.82 10.21 3.59
C GLY A 57 -3.73 11.75 3.66
N LYS A 58 -2.99 12.36 2.74
CA LYS A 58 -2.87 13.82 2.64
C LYS A 58 -4.21 14.50 2.32
N GLY A 59 -5.07 13.81 1.57
CA GLY A 59 -6.41 14.30 1.23
C GLY A 59 -7.47 14.13 2.33
N GLY A 60 -7.11 13.53 3.46
CA GLY A 60 -8.05 13.29 4.57
C GLY A 60 -8.86 12.01 4.47
N GLY A 61 -8.54 11.14 3.51
CA GLY A 61 -9.24 9.86 3.28
C GLY A 61 -8.72 8.68 4.10
N VAL A 62 -7.76 8.88 5.00
CA VAL A 62 -7.20 7.85 5.89
C VAL A 62 -7.12 8.42 7.28
N LYS A 63 -7.82 7.80 8.23
CA LYS A 63 -7.93 8.28 9.61
C LYS A 63 -7.82 7.13 10.61
N VAL A 64 -7.17 7.39 11.73
CA VAL A 64 -7.04 6.45 12.84
C VAL A 64 -8.24 6.59 13.78
N ALA A 65 -8.84 5.47 14.15
CA ALA A 65 -9.94 5.37 15.12
C ALA A 65 -9.48 4.60 16.37
N LYS A 66 -9.81 5.12 17.54
CA LYS A 66 -9.43 4.53 18.83
C LYS A 66 -10.63 4.03 19.63
N SER A 67 -11.81 4.07 19.04
CA SER A 67 -13.06 3.56 19.59
C SER A 67 -14.03 3.21 18.46
N LEU A 68 -15.07 2.44 18.75
CA LEU A 68 -16.14 2.16 17.79
C LEU A 68 -16.91 3.44 17.43
N ASP A 69 -17.09 4.35 18.36
CA ASP A 69 -17.71 5.66 18.09
C ASP A 69 -16.86 6.48 17.11
N ASP A 70 -15.53 6.45 17.25
CA ASP A 70 -14.62 7.06 16.28
C ASP A 70 -14.79 6.43 14.88
N VAL A 71 -14.87 5.10 14.81
CA VAL A 71 -15.08 4.40 13.52
C VAL A 71 -16.37 4.88 12.88
N LYS A 72 -17.47 4.95 13.62
CA LYS A 72 -18.77 5.42 13.13
C LYS A 72 -18.68 6.85 12.62
N ARG A 73 -18.10 7.75 13.40
CA ARG A 73 -17.94 9.16 13.05
C ARG A 73 -17.08 9.32 11.79
N LEU A 74 -15.90 8.70 11.76
CA LEU A 74 -14.97 8.80 10.63
C LEU A 74 -15.54 8.14 9.37
N ALA A 75 -16.24 7.02 9.50
CA ALA A 75 -16.92 6.39 8.37
C ALA A 75 -18.01 7.30 7.80
N SER A 76 -18.77 7.99 8.66
CA SER A 76 -19.79 8.95 8.23
C SER A 76 -19.19 10.16 7.52
N ASP A 77 -18.03 10.63 7.98
CA ASP A 77 -17.34 11.78 7.37
C ASP A 77 -16.71 11.44 6.03
N ILE A 78 -16.12 10.27 5.90
CA ILE A 78 -15.33 9.87 4.74
C ILE A 78 -16.19 9.27 3.63
N LEU A 79 -17.16 8.41 3.99
CA LEU A 79 -18.04 7.78 3.01
C LEU A 79 -18.92 8.82 2.33
N GLY A 80 -18.84 8.87 1.01
CA GLY A 80 -19.57 9.86 0.20
C GLY A 80 -18.85 11.18 -0.01
N MET A 81 -17.72 11.43 0.66
CA MET A 81 -16.95 12.65 0.42
C MET A 81 -16.35 12.67 -0.99
N GLN A 82 -16.10 13.88 -1.48
CA GLN A 82 -15.35 14.11 -2.72
C GLN A 82 -13.87 14.26 -2.36
N LEU A 83 -13.13 13.16 -2.45
CA LEU A 83 -11.72 13.11 -2.04
C LEU A 83 -10.81 13.63 -3.15
N LYS A 84 -10.03 14.65 -2.83
CA LYS A 84 -9.05 15.27 -3.73
C LYS A 84 -7.64 14.86 -3.33
N THR A 85 -6.88 14.38 -4.29
CA THR A 85 -5.45 14.08 -4.14
C THR A 85 -4.70 14.60 -5.37
N HIS A 86 -3.38 14.54 -5.34
CA HIS A 86 -2.56 14.92 -6.51
C HIS A 86 -2.80 14.03 -7.75
N GLN A 87 -3.48 12.88 -7.57
CA GLN A 87 -3.78 11.93 -8.66
C GLN A 87 -5.25 11.94 -9.12
N THR A 88 -6.14 12.66 -8.45
CA THR A 88 -7.58 12.65 -8.78
C THR A 88 -8.02 13.73 -9.75
N GLY A 89 -7.20 14.75 -9.98
CA GLY A 89 -7.65 15.97 -10.59
C GLY A 89 -8.40 16.90 -9.61
N PRO A 90 -8.75 18.12 -10.04
CA PRO A 90 -9.34 19.14 -9.17
C PRO A 90 -10.75 18.81 -8.69
N GLU A 91 -11.51 18.01 -9.46
CA GLU A 91 -12.85 17.55 -9.10
C GLU A 91 -12.86 16.50 -8.02
N GLY A 92 -11.74 15.77 -7.83
CA GLY A 92 -11.63 14.66 -6.90
C GLY A 92 -12.38 13.41 -7.35
N GLN A 93 -12.47 12.42 -6.46
CA GLN A 93 -13.26 11.21 -6.66
C GLN A 93 -14.17 10.97 -5.46
N LYS A 94 -15.41 10.58 -5.74
CA LYS A 94 -16.35 10.24 -4.69
C LYS A 94 -15.97 8.94 -4.00
N VAL A 95 -15.91 8.95 -2.68
CA VAL A 95 -15.65 7.77 -1.87
C VAL A 95 -16.94 6.96 -1.75
N ARG A 96 -16.96 5.78 -2.38
CA ARG A 96 -18.14 4.90 -2.42
C ARG A 96 -17.99 3.70 -1.50
N ARG A 97 -16.80 3.47 -0.95
CA ARG A 97 -16.49 2.34 -0.07
C ARG A 97 -15.31 2.65 0.81
N LEU A 98 -15.25 1.96 1.93
CA LEU A 98 -14.19 2.06 2.92
C LEU A 98 -13.46 0.73 3.06
N TYR A 99 -12.26 0.77 3.62
CA TYR A 99 -11.54 -0.38 4.12
C TYR A 99 -11.21 -0.13 5.59
N ILE A 100 -11.71 -1.00 6.46
CA ILE A 100 -11.40 -0.94 7.90
C ILE A 100 -10.29 -1.93 8.16
N GLU A 101 -9.17 -1.44 8.67
CA GLU A 101 -7.94 -2.20 8.84
C GLU A 101 -7.48 -2.15 10.29
N ASP A 102 -6.83 -3.21 10.76
CA ASP A 102 -6.16 -3.20 12.06
C ASP A 102 -5.13 -2.07 12.11
N GLY A 103 -5.08 -1.36 13.23
CA GLY A 103 -4.02 -0.41 13.51
C GLY A 103 -2.68 -1.15 13.67
N ALA A 104 -1.61 -0.51 13.20
CA ALA A 104 -0.26 -1.02 13.34
C ALA A 104 0.64 0.06 13.95
N ASP A 105 1.59 -0.37 14.79
CA ASP A 105 2.66 0.49 15.27
C ASP A 105 3.77 0.53 14.23
N ILE A 106 3.63 1.46 13.28
CA ILE A 106 4.56 1.58 12.15
C ILE A 106 5.87 2.22 12.63
N GLN A 107 6.95 1.46 12.57
CA GLN A 107 8.28 1.94 12.92
C GLN A 107 8.99 2.59 11.74
N LYS A 108 8.84 2.00 10.54
CA LYS A 108 9.45 2.49 9.31
C LYS A 108 8.60 2.07 8.11
N GLU A 109 8.45 2.97 7.16
CA GLU A 109 7.81 2.70 5.88
C GLU A 109 8.85 2.66 4.76
N TYR A 110 8.69 1.71 3.85
CA TYR A 110 9.50 1.58 2.64
C TYR A 110 8.60 1.60 1.42
N TYR A 111 9.14 2.08 0.32
CA TYR A 111 8.46 2.00 -0.97
C TYR A 111 8.96 0.80 -1.76
N VAL A 112 8.07 0.10 -2.42
CA VAL A 112 8.40 -0.95 -3.39
C VAL A 112 7.38 -0.95 -4.53
N SER A 113 7.87 -1.12 -5.74
CA SER A 113 7.04 -1.31 -6.93
C SER A 113 7.69 -2.26 -7.92
N VAL A 114 6.85 -2.89 -8.73
CA VAL A 114 7.26 -3.78 -9.81
C VAL A 114 6.59 -3.28 -11.09
N VAL A 115 7.37 -3.02 -12.13
CA VAL A 115 6.86 -2.53 -13.40
C VAL A 115 7.58 -3.20 -14.56
N THR A 116 6.89 -3.32 -15.69
CA THR A 116 7.53 -3.76 -16.93
C THR A 116 8.27 -2.59 -17.55
N ASP A 117 9.57 -2.72 -17.69
CA ASP A 117 10.40 -1.74 -18.41
C ASP A 117 10.45 -2.10 -19.89
N ARG A 118 9.77 -1.28 -20.68
CA ARG A 118 9.67 -1.52 -22.14
C ARG A 118 10.98 -1.28 -22.86
N GLY A 119 11.83 -0.41 -22.32
CA GLY A 119 13.14 -0.09 -22.93
C GLY A 119 14.10 -1.28 -22.89
N THR A 120 14.18 -1.96 -21.76
CA THR A 120 15.05 -3.13 -21.57
C THR A 120 14.35 -4.46 -21.81
N GLN A 121 13.03 -4.46 -21.99
CA GLN A 121 12.17 -5.66 -22.05
C GLN A 121 12.32 -6.58 -20.84
N LYS A 122 12.61 -5.96 -19.67
CA LYS A 122 12.76 -6.64 -18.39
C LYS A 122 11.72 -6.12 -17.39
N ILE A 123 11.62 -6.81 -16.28
CA ILE A 123 10.83 -6.36 -15.13
C ILE A 123 11.74 -5.54 -14.23
N ALA A 124 11.35 -4.29 -13.96
CA ALA A 124 12.05 -3.42 -13.02
C ALA A 124 11.43 -3.53 -11.63
N PHE A 125 12.25 -3.89 -10.66
CA PHE A 125 11.91 -3.88 -9.24
C PHE A 125 12.52 -2.63 -8.62
N ILE A 126 11.68 -1.76 -8.08
CA ILE A 126 12.07 -0.43 -7.58
C ILE A 126 11.76 -0.37 -6.09
N ALA A 127 12.72 0.04 -5.29
CA ALA A 127 12.57 0.19 -3.84
C ALA A 127 13.21 1.48 -3.34
N SER A 128 12.69 2.01 -2.23
CA SER A 128 13.24 3.19 -1.57
C SER A 128 13.04 3.10 -0.05
N SER A 129 13.97 3.71 0.68
CA SER A 129 13.82 3.95 2.12
C SER A 129 12.77 5.02 2.44
N GLU A 130 12.33 5.78 1.45
CA GLU A 130 11.37 6.88 1.58
C GLU A 130 9.93 6.40 1.30
N GLY A 131 9.41 5.56 2.19
CA GLY A 131 8.02 5.14 2.14
C GLY A 131 7.06 6.23 2.61
N GLY A 132 5.80 6.12 2.21
CA GLY A 132 4.78 7.11 2.56
C GLY A 132 4.90 8.45 1.81
N MET A 133 5.90 8.61 0.96
CA MET A 133 6.13 9.81 0.16
C MET A 133 5.74 9.57 -1.31
N ASP A 134 5.62 10.67 -2.05
CA ASP A 134 5.46 10.62 -3.50
C ASP A 134 6.80 10.18 -4.12
N ILE A 135 6.82 9.04 -4.78
CA ILE A 135 8.06 8.47 -5.33
C ILE A 135 8.62 9.32 -6.47
N GLU A 136 7.78 10.03 -7.21
CA GLU A 136 8.21 10.95 -8.26
C GLU A 136 8.97 12.14 -7.65
N GLU A 137 8.54 12.65 -6.50
CA GLU A 137 9.24 13.67 -5.75
C GLU A 137 10.59 13.17 -5.24
N VAL A 138 10.64 11.95 -4.71
CA VAL A 138 11.88 11.30 -4.27
C VAL A 138 12.84 11.13 -5.45
N ALA A 139 12.34 10.69 -6.60
CA ALA A 139 13.15 10.53 -7.81
C ALA A 139 13.74 11.83 -8.32
N HIS A 140 13.04 12.94 -8.11
CA HIS A 140 13.51 14.26 -8.52
C HIS A 140 14.51 14.88 -7.52
N SER A 141 14.21 14.80 -6.22
CA SER A 141 14.97 15.50 -5.17
C SER A 141 16.13 14.69 -4.59
N THR A 142 15.95 13.36 -4.44
CA THR A 142 16.92 12.46 -3.80
C THR A 142 16.99 11.11 -4.54
N PRO A 143 17.40 11.11 -5.84
CA PRO A 143 17.40 9.90 -6.65
C PRO A 143 18.31 8.78 -6.11
N GLU A 144 19.31 9.14 -5.32
CA GLU A 144 20.21 8.17 -4.64
C GLU A 144 19.49 7.27 -3.62
N LYS A 145 18.30 7.67 -3.16
CA LYS A 145 17.47 6.87 -2.25
C LYS A 145 16.60 5.84 -2.96
N ILE A 146 16.64 5.80 -4.28
CA ILE A 146 15.92 4.83 -5.08
C ILE A 146 16.89 3.76 -5.57
N LYS A 147 16.55 2.50 -5.31
CA LYS A 147 17.26 1.32 -5.81
C LYS A 147 16.41 0.62 -6.85
N LYS A 148 17.04 0.21 -7.93
CA LYS A 148 16.40 -0.48 -9.05
C LYS A 148 17.18 -1.73 -9.40
N VAL A 149 16.45 -2.83 -9.59
CA VAL A 149 17.00 -4.09 -10.08
C VAL A 149 16.18 -4.52 -11.29
N PHE A 150 16.86 -4.92 -12.37
CA PHE A 150 16.21 -5.49 -13.54
C PHE A 150 16.19 -7.00 -13.44
N VAL A 151 15.00 -7.57 -13.59
CA VAL A 151 14.76 -9.00 -13.48
C VAL A 151 14.55 -9.58 -14.86
N ASP A 152 15.31 -10.62 -15.21
CA ASP A 152 15.06 -11.42 -16.39
C ASP A 152 13.79 -12.28 -16.14
N PRO A 153 12.74 -12.13 -16.97
CA PRO A 153 11.50 -12.90 -16.79
C PRO A 153 11.70 -14.42 -16.81
N LEU A 154 12.73 -14.91 -17.46
CA LEU A 154 13.03 -16.34 -17.53
C LEU A 154 13.71 -16.85 -16.26
N ALA A 155 14.55 -16.04 -15.64
CA ALA A 155 15.27 -16.40 -14.41
C ALA A 155 14.47 -16.09 -13.14
N GLY A 156 13.62 -15.07 -13.18
CA GLY A 156 12.89 -14.55 -12.02
C GLY A 156 13.79 -13.74 -11.09
N LEU A 157 13.18 -13.20 -10.03
CA LEU A 157 13.90 -12.46 -9.00
C LEU A 157 14.74 -13.43 -8.16
N THR A 158 16.06 -13.27 -8.18
CA THR A 158 16.97 -14.11 -7.41
C THR A 158 17.07 -13.65 -5.97
N ASP A 159 17.50 -14.54 -5.05
CA ASP A 159 17.75 -14.18 -3.66
C ASP A 159 18.81 -13.07 -3.53
N ALA A 160 19.86 -13.12 -4.37
CA ALA A 160 20.90 -12.10 -4.40
C ALA A 160 20.34 -10.73 -4.80
N GLN A 161 19.48 -10.66 -5.80
CA GLN A 161 18.82 -9.41 -6.22
C GLN A 161 17.87 -8.88 -5.15
N ALA A 162 17.08 -9.75 -4.54
CA ALA A 162 16.18 -9.35 -3.44
C ALA A 162 16.96 -8.82 -2.23
N LYS A 163 18.08 -9.45 -1.89
CA LYS A 163 18.98 -8.98 -0.83
C LYS A 163 19.63 -7.64 -1.18
N GLU A 164 20.06 -7.46 -2.43
CA GLU A 164 20.60 -6.18 -2.92
C GLU A 164 19.59 -5.04 -2.74
N LEU A 165 18.31 -5.27 -3.03
CA LEU A 165 17.25 -4.29 -2.79
C LEU A 165 17.09 -3.98 -1.30
N ALA A 166 17.01 -5.00 -0.45
CA ALA A 166 16.85 -4.82 1.00
C ALA A 166 18.03 -4.06 1.61
N ASP A 167 19.26 -4.42 1.26
CA ASP A 167 20.48 -3.74 1.71
C ASP A 167 20.52 -2.29 1.19
N GLY A 168 20.14 -2.09 -0.07
CA GLY A 168 20.17 -0.79 -0.73
C GLY A 168 19.21 0.25 -0.15
N ILE A 169 18.14 -0.19 0.50
CA ILE A 169 17.18 0.71 1.17
C ILE A 169 17.39 0.78 2.69
N GLY A 170 18.48 0.21 3.18
CA GLY A 170 18.85 0.27 4.60
C GLY A 170 17.98 -0.60 5.51
N MET A 171 17.44 -1.71 5.00
CA MET A 171 16.66 -2.64 5.81
C MET A 171 17.52 -3.19 6.96
N PRO A 172 17.04 -3.19 8.22
CA PRO A 172 17.79 -3.79 9.32
C PRO A 172 18.13 -5.25 9.07
N ALA A 173 19.30 -5.68 9.53
CA ALA A 173 19.82 -7.02 9.28
C ALA A 173 18.87 -8.15 9.76
N ASP A 174 18.16 -7.92 10.86
CA ASP A 174 17.15 -8.85 11.41
C ASP A 174 15.86 -8.92 10.58
N SER A 175 15.63 -7.96 9.70
CA SER A 175 14.45 -7.91 8.81
C SER A 175 14.76 -8.32 7.36
N THR A 176 16.03 -8.51 7.01
CA THR A 176 16.47 -8.78 5.62
C THR A 176 15.86 -10.07 5.07
N ALA A 177 15.86 -11.15 5.83
CA ALA A 177 15.31 -12.44 5.38
C ALA A 177 13.81 -12.34 5.06
N GLN A 178 13.04 -11.63 5.89
CA GLN A 178 11.63 -11.39 5.67
C GLN A 178 11.40 -10.49 4.45
N ALA A 179 12.21 -9.47 4.27
CA ALA A 179 12.14 -8.59 3.09
C ALA A 179 12.40 -9.35 1.79
N VAL A 180 13.42 -10.21 1.76
CA VAL A 180 13.73 -11.07 0.60
C VAL A 180 12.54 -11.97 0.27
N ASP A 181 11.95 -12.62 1.26
CA ASP A 181 10.76 -13.47 1.07
C ASP A 181 9.58 -12.68 0.51
N ILE A 182 9.30 -11.49 1.04
CA ILE A 182 8.24 -10.61 0.56
C ILE A 182 8.50 -10.17 -0.88
N PHE A 183 9.70 -9.74 -1.23
CA PHE A 183 10.04 -9.30 -2.59
C PHE A 183 9.87 -10.42 -3.61
N LYS A 184 10.26 -11.64 -3.28
CA LYS A 184 10.07 -12.81 -4.14
C LYS A 184 8.59 -13.13 -4.35
N LYS A 185 7.78 -13.03 -3.30
CA LYS A 185 6.32 -13.23 -3.38
C LYS A 185 5.64 -12.12 -4.18
N LEU A 186 6.06 -10.87 -4.03
CA LEU A 186 5.60 -9.75 -4.86
C LEU A 186 5.89 -9.99 -6.34
N TYR A 187 7.08 -10.47 -6.66
CA TYR A 187 7.44 -10.83 -8.03
C TYR A 187 6.53 -11.94 -8.58
N GLN A 188 6.25 -12.98 -7.80
CA GLN A 188 5.34 -14.05 -8.20
C GLN A 188 3.91 -13.55 -8.45
N CYS A 189 3.46 -12.57 -7.67
CA CYS A 189 2.16 -11.95 -7.83
C CYS A 189 2.05 -11.11 -9.12
N TYR A 190 3.13 -10.49 -9.54
CA TYR A 190 3.19 -9.63 -10.72
C TYR A 190 3.15 -10.43 -12.01
#